data_0fb4320c60b459fbf594f71b1fb41a35
#
_entry.id   0fb4320c60b459fbf594f71b1fb41a35
#
_cell.length_a   1.000
_cell.length_b   1.000
_cell.length_c   1.000
_cell.angle_alpha   90.00
_cell.angle_beta   90.00
_cell.angle_gamma   90.00
#
_symmetry.space_group_name_H-M   'P 1'
#
loop_
_entity.id
_entity.type
_entity.pdbx_description
1 polymer ?
#
loop_
_entity_poly.entity_id
_entity_poly.type
_entity_poly.pdbx_seq_one_letter_code
_entity_poly.pdbx_strand_id
1 'polypeptide(L)'
;VLGDLIIADDDTIYTTDSLTGVLYRYSVSDKEFSVVVDSGTFVSPQGLVLDVGGKHLFVADYVGGLHCVRLADGRVERITSPDSINTYGIDGLYRHGNELVAIQNGIQPHRVVALALSDDGLSITGSRTLARNLPEFDEPTLGTIVGDSFYFVANSHWNSFDRNNNLPDGLSNPIILKLPL
;
A
#
# COMPACT_ATOMS: atom_id res chain seq x y z
N VAL A 1 -11.62 1.77 -10.09
CA VAL A 1 -10.23 2.23 -10.36
C VAL A 1 -9.30 1.27 -9.65
N LEU A 2 -8.43 0.58 -10.41
CA LEU A 2 -7.40 -0.26 -9.81
C LEU A 2 -6.40 0.65 -9.07
N GLY A 3 -6.18 0.33 -7.78
CA GLY A 3 -5.30 1.10 -6.90
C GLY A 3 -3.86 0.65 -7.04
N ASP A 4 -3.55 -0.54 -6.53
CA ASP A 4 -2.21 -1.13 -6.58
C ASP A 4 -2.31 -2.61 -6.98
N LEU A 5 -1.20 -3.22 -7.31
CA LEU A 5 -1.13 -4.63 -7.67
C LEU A 5 0.14 -5.29 -7.14
N ILE A 6 0.06 -6.61 -6.92
CA ILE A 6 1.22 -7.46 -6.63
C ILE A 6 1.18 -8.73 -7.49
N ILE A 7 2.33 -9.08 -8.04
CA ILE A 7 2.54 -10.37 -8.73
C ILE A 7 2.91 -11.39 -7.67
N ALA A 8 2.06 -12.39 -7.48
CA ALA A 8 2.26 -13.44 -6.51
C ALA A 8 3.14 -14.58 -7.06
N ASP A 9 2.92 -14.92 -8.32
CA ASP A 9 3.68 -15.92 -9.09
C ASP A 9 3.49 -15.68 -10.61
N ASP A 10 3.97 -16.55 -11.45
CA ASP A 10 3.91 -16.40 -12.92
C ASP A 10 2.48 -16.38 -13.48
N ASP A 11 1.49 -16.84 -12.73
CA ASP A 11 0.09 -16.89 -13.17
C ASP A 11 -0.85 -16.00 -12.36
N THR A 12 -0.45 -15.52 -11.19
CA THR A 12 -1.37 -14.87 -10.25
C THR A 12 -0.97 -13.44 -9.94
N ILE A 13 -1.89 -12.52 -10.19
CA ILE A 13 -1.80 -11.11 -9.79
C ILE A 13 -2.96 -10.79 -8.85
N TYR A 14 -2.69 -10.11 -7.74
CA TYR A 14 -3.72 -9.51 -6.90
C TYR A 14 -3.74 -8.00 -7.11
N THR A 15 -4.93 -7.41 -7.12
CA THR A 15 -5.11 -5.96 -7.26
C THR A 15 -6.31 -5.47 -6.47
N THR A 16 -6.19 -4.26 -5.95
CA THR A 16 -7.25 -3.57 -5.22
C THR A 16 -8.04 -2.66 -6.16
N ASP A 17 -9.35 -2.49 -5.90
CA ASP A 17 -10.16 -1.43 -6.49
C ASP A 17 -10.54 -0.42 -5.41
N SER A 18 -9.90 0.74 -5.44
CA SER A 18 -10.03 1.78 -4.43
C SER A 18 -11.41 2.47 -4.40
N LEU A 19 -12.22 2.33 -5.46
CA LEU A 19 -13.56 2.92 -5.52
C LEU A 19 -14.65 1.95 -5.07
N THR A 20 -14.52 0.68 -5.43
CA THR A 20 -15.54 -0.34 -5.12
C THR A 20 -15.23 -1.09 -3.83
N GLY A 21 -14.00 -1.00 -3.31
CA GLY A 21 -13.55 -1.72 -2.13
C GLY A 21 -13.32 -3.21 -2.36
N VAL A 22 -13.12 -3.62 -3.61
CA VAL A 22 -12.96 -5.04 -3.99
C VAL A 22 -11.48 -5.39 -4.08
N LEU A 23 -11.13 -6.59 -3.64
CA LEU A 23 -9.85 -7.23 -3.91
C LEU A 23 -10.05 -8.31 -4.96
N TYR A 24 -9.34 -8.19 -6.07
CA TYR A 24 -9.36 -9.14 -7.18
C TYR A 24 -8.11 -10.01 -7.22
N ARG A 25 -8.29 -11.23 -7.74
CA ARG A 25 -7.25 -12.09 -8.28
C ARG A 25 -7.41 -12.12 -9.80
N TYR A 26 -6.31 -11.94 -10.53
CA TYR A 26 -6.25 -12.15 -11.98
C TYR A 26 -5.38 -13.38 -12.29
N SER A 27 -5.93 -14.33 -13.06
CA SER A 27 -5.18 -15.44 -13.65
C SER A 27 -4.64 -15.02 -15.02
N VAL A 28 -3.32 -15.10 -15.18
CA VAL A 28 -2.65 -14.71 -16.44
C VAL A 28 -2.95 -15.74 -17.54
N SER A 29 -2.96 -17.03 -17.21
CA SER A 29 -3.24 -18.13 -18.16
C SER A 29 -4.68 -18.10 -18.66
N ASP A 30 -5.63 -17.92 -17.75
CA ASP A 30 -7.06 -17.91 -18.07
C ASP A 30 -7.53 -16.55 -18.58
N LYS A 31 -6.78 -15.48 -18.29
CA LYS A 31 -7.13 -14.08 -18.58
C LYS A 31 -8.44 -13.63 -17.92
N GLU A 32 -8.66 -14.11 -16.72
CA GLU A 32 -9.90 -13.88 -15.97
C GLU A 32 -9.65 -13.26 -14.60
N PHE A 33 -10.57 -12.38 -14.21
CA PHE A 33 -10.64 -11.86 -12.85
C PHE A 33 -11.59 -12.71 -12.01
N SER A 34 -11.20 -12.92 -10.75
CA SER A 34 -12.06 -13.47 -9.70
C SER A 34 -12.02 -12.56 -8.48
N VAL A 35 -13.13 -12.51 -7.74
CA VAL A 35 -13.23 -11.73 -6.51
C VAL A 35 -12.64 -12.55 -5.36
N VAL A 36 -11.71 -11.97 -4.61
CA VAL A 36 -11.14 -12.54 -3.38
C VAL A 36 -11.89 -11.99 -2.16
N VAL A 37 -12.12 -10.66 -2.15
CA VAL A 37 -12.90 -9.98 -1.12
C VAL A 37 -13.88 -9.06 -1.82
N ASP A 38 -15.18 -9.22 -1.51
CA ASP A 38 -16.26 -8.47 -2.13
C ASP A 38 -16.37 -7.04 -1.56
N SER A 39 -17.12 -6.20 -2.28
CA SER A 39 -17.38 -4.81 -1.90
C SER A 39 -18.01 -4.71 -0.50
N GLY A 40 -17.74 -3.59 0.19
CA GLY A 40 -18.28 -3.31 1.52
C GLY A 40 -17.40 -3.78 2.69
N THR A 41 -16.31 -4.52 2.42
CA THR A 41 -15.33 -4.90 3.44
C THR A 41 -14.28 -3.80 3.61
N PHE A 42 -13.76 -3.28 2.51
CA PHE A 42 -12.84 -2.15 2.46
C PHE A 42 -13.57 -0.88 2.02
N VAL A 43 -13.08 0.27 2.47
CA VAL A 43 -13.59 1.59 2.06
C VAL A 43 -12.81 2.13 0.87
N SER A 44 -11.49 2.07 0.94
CA SER A 44 -10.58 2.55 -0.12
C SER A 44 -9.26 1.76 -0.05
N PRO A 45 -9.24 0.49 -0.47
CA PRO A 45 -8.03 -0.33 -0.44
C PRO A 45 -7.04 0.17 -1.49
N GLN A 46 -5.78 0.36 -1.07
CA GLN A 46 -4.66 0.85 -1.86
C GLN A 46 -3.57 -0.20 -1.91
N GLY A 47 -2.41 0.07 -1.32
CA GLY A 47 -1.25 -0.81 -1.32
C GLY A 47 -1.51 -2.19 -0.73
N LEU A 48 -0.89 -3.21 -1.32
CA LEU A 48 -1.01 -4.59 -0.87
C LEU A 48 0.31 -5.34 -1.00
N VAL A 49 0.54 -6.29 -0.09
CA VAL A 49 1.75 -7.12 -0.11
C VAL A 49 1.50 -8.50 0.47
N LEU A 50 2.15 -9.52 -0.10
CA LEU A 50 2.07 -10.90 0.38
C LEU A 50 2.88 -11.11 1.67
N ASP A 51 2.41 -12.03 2.52
CA ASP A 51 3.22 -12.62 3.57
C ASP A 51 4.33 -13.52 3.00
N VAL A 52 5.31 -13.93 3.82
CA VAL A 52 6.43 -14.80 3.38
C VAL A 52 5.94 -16.13 2.84
N GLY A 53 4.82 -16.62 3.36
CA GLY A 53 4.26 -17.92 2.99
C GLY A 53 3.35 -17.88 1.76
N GLY A 54 3.04 -16.68 1.23
CA GLY A 54 2.09 -16.51 0.13
C GLY A 54 0.67 -16.94 0.47
N LYS A 55 0.30 -16.96 1.77
CA LYS A 55 -1.02 -17.39 2.24
C LYS A 55 -1.93 -16.25 2.64
N HIS A 56 -1.33 -15.10 2.93
CA HIS A 56 -2.03 -13.91 3.35
C HIS A 56 -1.59 -12.70 2.53
N LEU A 57 -2.53 -11.79 2.30
CA LEU A 57 -2.26 -10.44 1.81
C LEU A 57 -2.46 -9.45 2.94
N PHE A 58 -1.48 -8.60 3.15
CA PHE A 58 -1.65 -7.37 3.92
C PHE A 58 -2.17 -6.29 2.97
N VAL A 59 -3.27 -5.65 3.34
CA VAL A 59 -3.93 -4.62 2.53
C VAL A 59 -4.03 -3.34 3.34
N ALA A 60 -3.58 -2.25 2.77
CA ALA A 60 -3.78 -0.92 3.31
C ALA A 60 -5.11 -0.37 2.80
N ASP A 61 -6.11 -0.32 3.67
CA ASP A 61 -7.31 0.47 3.42
C ASP A 61 -7.03 1.91 3.91
N TYR A 62 -7.02 2.85 2.98
CA TYR A 62 -6.66 4.24 3.23
C TYR A 62 -7.46 4.88 4.36
N VAL A 63 -8.73 4.48 4.49
CA VAL A 63 -9.66 4.95 5.51
C VAL A 63 -9.79 3.96 6.67
N GLY A 64 -9.72 2.66 6.39
CA GLY A 64 -9.95 1.58 7.36
C GLY A 64 -8.71 1.14 8.14
N GLY A 65 -7.49 1.49 7.69
CA GLY A 65 -6.22 1.04 8.25
C GLY A 65 -5.73 -0.27 7.64
N LEU A 66 -4.93 -1.03 8.37
CA LEU A 66 -4.32 -2.26 7.85
C LEU A 66 -5.21 -3.49 8.09
N HIS A 67 -5.25 -4.36 7.10
CA HIS A 67 -5.98 -5.62 7.13
C HIS A 67 -5.12 -6.78 6.67
N CYS A 68 -5.39 -7.96 7.20
CA CYS A 68 -4.83 -9.24 6.78
C CYS A 68 -5.94 -10.06 6.09
N VAL A 69 -5.72 -10.45 4.84
CA VAL A 69 -6.64 -11.26 4.05
C VAL A 69 -6.06 -12.66 3.92
N ARG A 70 -6.78 -13.68 4.39
CA ARG A 70 -6.41 -15.07 4.17
C ARG A 70 -6.84 -15.50 2.77
N LEU A 71 -5.89 -15.87 1.91
CA LEU A 71 -6.16 -16.16 0.51
C LEU A 71 -6.96 -17.44 0.26
N ALA A 72 -6.95 -18.38 1.19
CA ALA A 72 -7.67 -19.66 1.06
C ALA A 72 -9.20 -19.50 1.02
N ASP A 73 -9.74 -18.46 1.66
CA ASP A 73 -11.20 -18.27 1.80
C ASP A 73 -11.64 -16.80 1.79
N GLY A 74 -10.73 -15.87 1.55
CA GLY A 74 -11.02 -14.43 1.51
C GLY A 74 -11.36 -13.81 2.86
N ARG A 75 -11.14 -14.51 3.99
CA ARG A 75 -11.41 -13.97 5.32
C ARG A 75 -10.50 -12.78 5.61
N VAL A 76 -11.12 -11.68 6.03
CA VAL A 76 -10.44 -10.43 6.38
C VAL A 76 -10.42 -10.23 7.88
N GLU A 77 -9.25 -9.95 8.42
CA GLU A 77 -9.05 -9.56 9.82
C GLU A 77 -8.34 -8.21 9.87
N ARG A 78 -8.83 -7.31 10.74
CA ARG A 78 -8.16 -6.02 10.93
C ARG A 78 -6.89 -6.23 11.74
N ILE A 79 -5.78 -5.67 11.26
CA ILE A 79 -4.51 -5.66 12.00
C ILE A 79 -4.62 -4.60 13.11
N THR A 80 -4.42 -5.03 14.35
CA THR A 80 -4.46 -4.14 15.49
C THR A 80 -3.15 -3.35 15.63
N SER A 81 -3.22 -2.16 16.22
CA SER A 81 -2.04 -1.35 16.51
C SER A 81 -2.23 -0.60 17.85
N PRO A 82 -1.14 -0.29 18.58
CA PRO A 82 -1.21 0.63 19.71
C PRO A 82 -1.78 1.99 19.27
N ASP A 83 -2.50 2.68 20.15
CA ASP A 83 -3.12 3.99 19.87
C ASP A 83 -2.10 5.06 19.43
N SER A 84 -0.84 4.89 19.78
CA SER A 84 0.26 5.78 19.38
C SER A 84 0.72 5.59 17.93
N ILE A 85 0.29 4.50 17.27
CA ILE A 85 0.69 4.15 15.89
C ILE A 85 -0.49 4.31 14.95
N ASN A 86 -0.42 5.31 14.10
CA ASN A 86 -1.44 5.54 13.09
C ASN A 86 -1.18 4.66 11.85
N THR A 87 -2.17 3.85 11.46
CA THR A 87 -2.16 2.98 10.27
C THR A 87 -3.11 3.44 9.16
N TYR A 88 -3.70 4.64 9.27
CA TYR A 88 -4.54 5.23 8.23
C TYR A 88 -3.73 6.04 7.22
N GLY A 89 -4.33 6.31 6.08
CA GLY A 89 -3.74 7.14 5.04
C GLY A 89 -2.49 6.52 4.39
N ILE A 90 -2.41 5.19 4.39
CA ILE A 90 -1.36 4.44 3.71
C ILE A 90 -1.78 4.22 2.26
N ASP A 91 -0.95 4.71 1.34
CA ASP A 91 -1.10 4.55 -0.10
C ASP A 91 -0.27 3.34 -0.58
N GLY A 92 1.05 3.40 -0.54
CA GLY A 92 1.93 2.29 -0.89
C GLY A 92 2.27 1.41 0.32
N LEU A 93 2.26 0.07 0.15
CA LEU A 93 2.56 -0.91 1.19
C LEU A 93 3.53 -1.97 0.65
N TYR A 94 4.65 -2.17 1.36
CA TYR A 94 5.73 -3.08 0.97
C TYR A 94 6.18 -3.88 2.18
N ARG A 95 6.95 -4.95 1.95
CA ARG A 95 7.47 -5.78 3.03
C ARG A 95 8.98 -5.92 2.96
N HIS A 96 9.64 -5.67 4.09
CA HIS A 96 11.06 -5.93 4.30
C HIS A 96 11.27 -6.71 5.60
N GLY A 97 11.71 -7.95 5.48
CA GLY A 97 11.82 -8.82 6.66
C GLY A 97 10.48 -9.00 7.39
N ASN A 98 10.43 -8.63 8.67
CA ASN A 98 9.23 -8.66 9.50
C ASN A 98 8.58 -7.28 9.69
N GLU A 99 8.89 -6.34 8.80
CA GLU A 99 8.31 -5.00 8.81
C GLU A 99 7.49 -4.74 7.54
N LEU A 100 6.42 -3.97 7.68
CA LEU A 100 5.72 -3.34 6.58
C LEU A 100 6.28 -1.93 6.37
N VAL A 101 6.79 -1.65 5.18
CA VAL A 101 7.20 -0.30 4.77
C VAL A 101 6.00 0.38 4.14
N ALA A 102 5.57 1.49 4.70
CA ALA A 102 4.34 2.16 4.31
C ALA A 102 4.57 3.63 3.96
N ILE A 103 4.01 4.07 2.84
CA ILE A 103 3.93 5.48 2.46
C ILE A 103 2.61 6.02 2.97
N GLN A 104 2.66 6.99 3.88
CA GLN A 104 1.49 7.67 4.42
C GLN A 104 1.39 9.08 3.85
N ASN A 105 0.65 9.22 2.75
CA ASN A 105 0.33 10.50 2.11
C ASN A 105 -1.06 11.04 2.52
N GLY A 106 -1.93 10.21 3.09
CA GLY A 106 -3.25 10.61 3.57
C GLY A 106 -3.24 11.37 4.91
N ILE A 107 -2.08 11.59 5.49
CA ILE A 107 -1.93 12.37 6.73
C ILE A 107 -0.82 13.41 6.58
N GLN A 108 -0.91 14.47 7.37
CA GLN A 108 0.12 15.51 7.41
C GLN A 108 0.90 15.47 8.75
N PRO A 109 2.24 15.63 8.69
CA PRO A 109 3.07 15.69 7.49
C PRO A 109 3.20 14.31 6.83
N HIS A 110 3.34 14.30 5.49
CA HIS A 110 3.59 13.07 4.72
C HIS A 110 4.84 12.36 5.24
N ARG A 111 4.83 11.02 5.22
CA ARG A 111 5.94 10.23 5.77
C ARG A 111 6.03 8.82 5.15
N VAL A 112 7.21 8.24 5.28
CA VAL A 112 7.47 6.82 5.07
C VAL A 112 7.82 6.22 6.42
N VAL A 113 7.15 5.14 6.79
CA VAL A 113 7.33 4.45 8.07
C VAL A 113 7.60 2.97 7.86
N ALA A 114 8.34 2.36 8.79
CA ALA A 114 8.40 0.91 8.93
C ALA A 114 7.58 0.51 10.17
N LEU A 115 6.70 -0.47 9.99
CA LEU A 115 5.76 -0.97 10.98
C LEU A 115 6.14 -2.42 11.29
N ALA A 116 6.59 -2.68 12.52
CA ALA A 116 6.96 -4.03 12.94
C ALA A 116 5.69 -4.88 13.16
N LEU A 117 5.63 -6.04 12.49
CA LEU A 117 4.55 -7.01 12.64
C LEU A 117 4.84 -7.96 13.81
N SER A 118 3.77 -8.42 14.46
CA SER A 118 3.80 -9.62 15.29
C SER A 118 4.07 -10.88 14.46
N ASP A 119 4.48 -11.97 15.11
CA ASP A 119 4.80 -13.24 14.42
C ASP A 119 3.59 -13.84 13.68
N ASP A 120 2.37 -13.58 14.16
CA ASP A 120 1.12 -14.01 13.53
C ASP A 120 0.63 -13.05 12.44
N GLY A 121 1.28 -11.88 12.28
CA GLY A 121 0.91 -10.86 11.30
C GLY A 121 -0.38 -10.09 11.62
N LEU A 122 -0.97 -10.26 12.81
CA LEU A 122 -2.27 -9.68 13.15
C LEU A 122 -2.17 -8.42 14.03
N SER A 123 -0.96 -8.03 14.41
CA SER A 123 -0.75 -6.78 15.16
C SER A 123 0.54 -6.06 14.76
N ILE A 124 0.49 -4.73 14.86
CA ILE A 124 1.68 -3.87 14.79
C ILE A 124 2.24 -3.74 16.20
N THR A 125 3.50 -4.11 16.38
CA THR A 125 4.19 -4.10 17.68
C THR A 125 5.08 -2.89 17.90
N GLY A 126 5.42 -2.17 16.80
CA GLY A 126 6.27 -0.99 16.83
C GLY A 126 6.26 -0.23 15.51
N SER A 127 6.80 0.97 15.53
CA SER A 127 6.99 1.77 14.33
C SER A 127 8.25 2.62 14.40
N ARG A 128 8.89 2.83 13.24
CA ARG A 128 9.97 3.79 13.07
C ARG A 128 9.73 4.64 11.83
N THR A 129 10.04 5.92 11.92
CA THR A 129 9.95 6.82 10.78
C THR A 129 11.21 6.72 9.94
N LEU A 130 11.07 6.40 8.65
CA LEU A 130 12.18 6.35 7.67
C LEU A 130 12.43 7.72 7.05
N ALA A 131 11.36 8.43 6.71
CA ALA A 131 11.39 9.79 6.18
C ALA A 131 10.12 10.54 6.55
N ARG A 132 10.21 11.84 6.76
CA ARG A 132 9.07 12.67 7.12
C ARG A 132 9.29 14.11 6.64
N ASN A 133 8.27 14.67 6.00
CA ASN A 133 8.24 16.10 5.64
C ASN A 133 9.51 16.56 4.91
N LEU A 134 10.02 15.76 3.98
CA LEU A 134 11.16 16.15 3.17
C LEU A 134 10.74 17.27 2.20
N PRO A 135 11.69 18.16 1.81
CA PRO A 135 11.40 19.22 0.84
C PRO A 135 10.88 18.70 -0.52
N GLU A 136 11.26 17.48 -0.88
CA GLU A 136 10.87 16.82 -2.13
C GLU A 136 9.45 16.23 -2.07
N PHE A 137 8.82 16.17 -0.88
CA PHE A 137 7.51 15.57 -0.71
C PHE A 137 6.40 16.49 -1.23
N ASP A 138 5.82 16.10 -2.35
CA ASP A 138 4.56 16.59 -2.86
C ASP A 138 3.65 15.38 -3.15
N GLU A 139 3.01 14.88 -2.09
CA GLU A 139 2.21 13.66 -2.07
C GLU A 139 3.01 12.43 -2.53
N PRO A 140 3.97 11.94 -1.71
CA PRO A 140 4.72 10.74 -2.03
C PRO A 140 3.79 9.54 -2.22
N THR A 141 4.09 8.69 -3.19
CA THR A 141 3.24 7.57 -3.58
C THR A 141 4.06 6.29 -3.76
N LEU A 142 3.70 5.47 -4.72
CA LEU A 142 4.22 4.12 -4.95
C LEU A 142 5.76 4.02 -5.03
N GLY A 143 6.27 2.84 -4.70
CA GLY A 143 7.70 2.56 -4.71
C GLY A 143 8.03 1.08 -4.94
N THR A 144 9.26 0.71 -4.63
CA THR A 144 9.74 -0.67 -4.67
C THR A 144 10.93 -0.87 -3.75
N ILE A 145 11.11 -2.09 -3.25
CA ILE A 145 12.28 -2.48 -2.45
C ILE A 145 13.26 -3.23 -3.34
N VAL A 146 14.53 -2.80 -3.32
CA VAL A 146 15.64 -3.46 -4.01
C VAL A 146 16.78 -3.67 -3.01
N GLY A 147 17.00 -4.91 -2.60
CA GLY A 147 17.89 -5.25 -1.49
C GLY A 147 17.44 -4.55 -0.20
N ASP A 148 18.36 -3.88 0.49
CA ASP A 148 18.07 -3.13 1.72
C ASP A 148 17.78 -1.65 1.43
N SER A 149 17.11 -1.36 0.32
CA SER A 149 16.81 0.02 -0.08
C SER A 149 15.39 0.12 -0.63
N PHE A 150 14.68 1.14 -0.17
CA PHE A 150 13.35 1.50 -0.65
C PHE A 150 13.45 2.69 -1.61
N TYR A 151 12.95 2.53 -2.82
CA TYR A 151 12.84 3.56 -3.84
C TYR A 151 11.39 3.93 -4.03
N PHE A 152 11.05 5.22 -4.06
CA PHE A 152 9.67 5.67 -4.19
C PHE A 152 9.57 7.03 -4.86
N VAL A 153 8.42 7.31 -5.43
CA VAL A 153 8.07 8.61 -6.01
C VAL A 153 7.76 9.58 -4.89
N ALA A 154 8.54 10.69 -4.81
CA ALA A 154 8.38 11.69 -3.75
C ALA A 154 7.33 12.76 -4.09
N ASN A 155 7.06 12.98 -5.39
CA ASN A 155 6.13 14.00 -5.88
C ASN A 155 5.24 13.41 -6.98
N SER A 156 4.03 13.01 -6.65
CA SER A 156 3.06 12.49 -7.61
C SER A 156 2.34 13.59 -8.38
N HIS A 157 2.34 14.82 -7.85
CA HIS A 157 1.56 15.94 -8.36
C HIS A 157 0.04 15.67 -8.42
N TRP A 158 -0.45 14.70 -7.65
CA TRP A 158 -1.84 14.29 -7.68
C TRP A 158 -2.80 15.46 -7.41
N ASN A 159 -2.44 16.33 -6.48
CA ASN A 159 -3.20 17.54 -6.15
C ASN A 159 -3.16 18.62 -7.24
N SER A 160 -2.32 18.46 -8.27
CA SER A 160 -2.20 19.43 -9.37
C SER A 160 -3.22 19.19 -10.48
N PHE A 161 -3.91 18.05 -10.49
CA PHE A 161 -4.99 17.79 -11.44
C PHE A 161 -6.18 18.74 -11.20
N ASP A 162 -6.68 19.35 -12.28
CA ASP A 162 -7.92 20.10 -12.23
C ASP A 162 -9.15 19.16 -12.16
N ARG A 163 -10.34 19.76 -12.05
CA ARG A 163 -11.61 18.99 -11.99
C ARG A 163 -11.94 18.22 -13.27
N ASN A 164 -11.22 18.47 -14.36
CA ASN A 164 -11.37 17.79 -15.66
C ASN A 164 -10.22 16.79 -15.88
N ASN A 165 -9.43 16.49 -14.85
CA ASN A 165 -8.24 15.64 -14.91
C ASN A 165 -7.14 16.16 -15.85
N ASN A 166 -7.02 17.48 -16.03
CA ASN A 166 -5.90 18.07 -16.74
C ASN A 166 -4.79 18.46 -15.74
N LEU A 167 -3.55 18.27 -16.16
CA LEU A 167 -2.38 18.78 -15.45
C LEU A 167 -2.03 20.19 -15.96
N PRO A 168 -1.58 21.09 -15.07
CA PRO A 168 -1.05 22.39 -15.51
C PRO A 168 0.27 22.22 -16.25
N ASP A 169 0.58 23.19 -17.12
CA ASP A 169 1.91 23.28 -17.73
C ASP A 169 2.98 23.60 -16.69
N GLY A 170 4.21 23.10 -16.91
CA GLY A 170 5.36 23.47 -16.12
C GLY A 170 5.54 22.72 -14.81
N LEU A 171 4.93 21.55 -14.64
CA LEU A 171 5.20 20.68 -13.50
C LEU A 171 6.68 20.26 -13.46
N SER A 172 7.21 20.13 -12.26
CA SER A 172 8.56 19.56 -12.08
C SER A 172 8.60 18.08 -12.49
N ASN A 173 9.77 17.61 -12.87
CA ASN A 173 9.97 16.19 -13.14
C ASN A 173 9.69 15.34 -11.89
N PRO A 174 9.24 14.08 -12.06
CA PRO A 174 9.15 13.14 -10.94
C PRO A 174 10.48 12.98 -10.22
N ILE A 175 10.44 12.97 -8.90
CA ILE A 175 11.61 12.77 -8.04
C ILE A 175 11.50 11.37 -7.44
N ILE A 176 12.53 10.56 -7.66
CA ILE A 176 12.66 9.25 -7.02
C ILE A 176 13.65 9.39 -5.87
N LEU A 177 13.19 9.10 -4.67
CA LEU A 177 14.05 9.04 -3.48
C LEU A 177 14.42 7.60 -3.15
N LYS A 178 15.58 7.45 -2.49
CA LYS A 178 16.11 6.21 -1.97
C LYS A 178 16.30 6.32 -0.47
N LEU A 179 15.75 5.38 0.29
CA LEU A 179 15.93 5.25 1.74
C LEU A 179 16.59 3.90 2.07
N PRO A 180 17.52 3.84 3.03
CA PRO A 180 17.97 2.57 3.60
C PRO A 180 16.85 1.97 4.49
N LEU A 181 16.75 0.63 4.50
CA LEU A 181 15.80 -0.13 5.31
C LEU A 181 16.46 -0.81 6.51
#